data_7cc9716cbf9b8e0cc26f4f642a03b615
#
_entry.id   7cc9716cbf9b8e0cc26f4f642a03b615
#
_cell.length_a   1.000
_cell.length_b   1.000
_cell.length_c   1.000
_cell.angle_alpha   90.00
_cell.angle_beta   90.00
_cell.angle_gamma   90.00
#
_symmetry.space_group_name_H-M   'P 1'
#
loop_
_entity.id
_entity.type
_entity.pdbx_description
1 polymer ?
#
loop_
_entity_poly.entity_id
_entity_poly.type
_entity_poly.pdbx_seq_one_letter_code
_entity_poly.pdbx_strand_id
1 'polypeptide(L)'
;MASLHTVADSEAYDSAIRKAPGVGVETLARTVIRGSITVNVVASMGVFNPALLPAELSYVQQAVALLMWGILIYASAFVSPRVRVQPNPDLIVLVAFYALAAVSVLWTSLAAAAIMKSAALVVTTFGAYCLITRIDIDEIVGSTALGLFILVAASTLCAVFVPEIGVDQSWMHDGQWQGIYESKQTLGFISAYLMFFACYQKMTGQRWTVFLLTFLLASTCVIASGSRGAGAVAIAAGGLLVTSMWSIRCMRVYAVLPFIMCLLAALLFLYFYVTGYDSIHLGETTIDLTERTFIWQYAINHFNDAPLLGFGINGFWTRPAIYDYFNQNHGWVLDNYHSGYIAVAIETGFLGYVLFVASVYLFSDKVLYLIATRSIDRCHCALIIGFVVLSFQTNFTETMFLRSTLFTSVLLVAFFFAVCRPVPQQPLQP
;
A
#
# COMPACT_ATOMS: atom_id res chain seq x y z
N MET A 1 0.55 22.95 47.76
CA MET A 1 1.48 22.73 46.61
C MET A 1 0.74 22.33 45.33
N ALA A 2 -0.46 22.81 45.06
CA ALA A 2 -1.29 22.43 43.92
C ALA A 2 -1.53 23.57 42.89
N SER A 3 -0.87 24.70 43.01
CA SER A 3 -1.13 25.91 42.17
C SER A 3 -0.02 26.30 41.19
N LEU A 4 1.08 25.55 41.14
CA LEU A 4 2.21 25.88 40.22
C LEU A 4 2.16 25.11 38.87
N HIS A 5 1.39 24.03 38.77
CA HIS A 5 1.26 23.29 37.50
C HIS A 5 0.31 23.94 36.48
N THR A 6 -0.66 24.72 36.91
CA THR A 6 -1.66 25.35 36.03
C THR A 6 -1.13 26.56 35.26
N VAL A 7 -0.13 27.28 35.77
CA VAL A 7 0.41 28.46 35.10
C VAL A 7 1.41 28.10 34.01
N ALA A 8 2.25 27.06 34.25
CA ALA A 8 3.22 26.58 33.24
C ALA A 8 2.51 25.95 32.02
N ASP A 9 1.41 25.24 32.25
CA ASP A 9 0.60 24.67 31.15
C ASP A 9 -0.14 25.76 30.35
N SER A 10 -0.54 26.86 30.98
CA SER A 10 -1.16 28.02 30.33
C SER A 10 -0.16 28.77 29.45
N GLU A 11 1.05 29.01 29.93
CA GLU A 11 2.10 29.71 29.15
C GLU A 11 2.61 28.83 27.97
N ALA A 12 2.71 27.52 28.14
CA ALA A 12 3.05 26.60 27.06
C ALA A 12 1.92 26.53 26.00
N TYR A 13 0.66 26.58 26.45
CA TYR A 13 -0.50 26.62 25.54
C TYR A 13 -0.58 27.95 24.77
N ASP A 14 -0.39 29.10 25.45
CA ASP A 14 -0.35 30.44 24.81
C ASP A 14 0.86 30.59 23.86
N SER A 15 2.01 30.00 24.19
CA SER A 15 3.18 30.00 23.31
C SER A 15 2.97 29.14 22.04
N ALA A 16 2.20 28.07 22.15
CA ALA A 16 1.83 27.22 21.01
C ALA A 16 0.80 27.93 20.09
N ILE A 17 -0.15 28.67 20.67
CA ILE A 17 -1.13 29.47 19.90
C ILE A 17 -0.44 30.62 19.16
N ARG A 18 0.58 31.24 19.74
CA ARG A 18 1.35 32.32 19.09
C ARG A 18 2.22 31.86 17.92
N LYS A 19 2.44 30.53 17.79
CA LYS A 19 3.21 29.90 16.69
C LYS A 19 2.34 29.23 15.64
N ALA A 20 1.01 29.35 15.71
CA ALA A 20 0.15 28.82 14.66
C ALA A 20 0.39 29.58 13.34
N PRO A 21 0.62 28.88 12.24
CA PRO A 21 0.79 29.54 10.94
C PRO A 21 -0.46 30.36 10.59
N GLY A 22 -0.28 31.51 9.94
CA GLY A 22 -1.41 32.33 9.48
C GLY A 22 -2.31 31.50 8.54
N VAL A 23 -3.62 31.77 8.55
CA VAL A 23 -4.64 31.03 7.78
C VAL A 23 -4.24 30.87 6.30
N GLY A 24 -3.64 31.88 5.69
CA GLY A 24 -3.16 31.81 4.30
C GLY A 24 -2.02 30.82 4.09
N VAL A 25 -1.08 30.72 5.05
CA VAL A 25 0.05 29.78 4.98
C VAL A 25 -0.41 28.33 5.11
N GLU A 26 -1.35 28.06 6.02
CA GLU A 26 -1.90 26.72 6.19
C GLU A 26 -2.69 26.29 4.94
N THR A 27 -3.48 27.17 4.35
CA THR A 27 -4.22 26.90 3.11
C THR A 27 -3.29 26.58 1.95
N LEU A 28 -2.20 27.35 1.80
CA LEU A 28 -1.18 27.08 0.79
C LEU A 28 -0.50 25.73 1.04
N ALA A 29 -0.10 25.46 2.28
CA ALA A 29 0.54 24.20 2.64
C ALA A 29 -0.37 22.98 2.33
N ARG A 30 -1.66 23.05 2.65
CA ARG A 30 -2.65 22.01 2.29
C ARG A 30 -2.76 21.82 0.78
N THR A 31 -2.76 22.90 0.00
CA THR A 31 -2.78 22.84 -1.46
C THR A 31 -1.53 22.16 -2.01
N VAL A 32 -0.35 22.49 -1.48
CA VAL A 32 0.93 21.86 -1.85
C VAL A 32 0.90 20.36 -1.51
N ILE A 33 0.41 19.99 -0.33
CA ILE A 33 0.30 18.57 0.08
C ILE A 33 -0.62 17.81 -0.87
N ARG A 34 -1.80 18.33 -1.22
CA ARG A 34 -2.72 17.68 -2.16
C ARG A 34 -2.07 17.48 -3.53
N GLY A 35 -1.40 18.52 -4.05
CA GLY A 35 -0.64 18.42 -5.29
C GLY A 35 0.46 17.37 -5.21
N SER A 36 1.21 17.34 -4.10
CA SER A 36 2.27 16.34 -3.87
C SER A 36 1.73 14.91 -3.83
N ILE A 37 0.55 14.67 -3.21
CA ILE A 37 -0.12 13.37 -3.23
C ILE A 37 -0.43 12.97 -4.68
N THR A 38 -1.10 13.84 -5.43
CA THR A 38 -1.50 13.56 -6.82
C THR A 38 -0.30 13.23 -7.70
N VAL A 39 0.76 14.06 -7.64
CA VAL A 39 2.00 13.82 -8.42
C VAL A 39 2.71 12.56 -7.96
N ASN A 40 2.73 12.29 -6.66
CA ASN A 40 3.33 11.06 -6.13
C ASN A 40 2.60 9.80 -6.64
N VAL A 41 1.27 9.81 -6.65
CA VAL A 41 0.48 8.70 -7.24
C VAL A 41 0.86 8.50 -8.70
N VAL A 42 0.92 9.57 -9.49
CA VAL A 42 1.30 9.50 -10.91
C VAL A 42 2.72 8.96 -11.08
N ALA A 43 3.66 9.38 -10.24
CA ALA A 43 5.06 8.98 -10.36
C ALA A 43 5.35 7.57 -9.80
N SER A 44 4.52 7.03 -8.90
CA SER A 44 4.86 5.81 -8.14
C SER A 44 3.97 4.60 -8.42
N MET A 45 2.88 4.78 -9.17
CA MET A 45 1.93 3.69 -9.42
C MET A 45 2.25 2.94 -10.72
N GLY A 46 3.26 2.06 -10.63
CA GLY A 46 3.63 1.13 -11.69
C GLY A 46 4.84 1.54 -12.51
N VAL A 47 5.33 0.60 -13.31
CA VAL A 47 6.44 0.78 -14.26
C VAL A 47 5.85 1.14 -15.61
N PHE A 48 6.28 2.28 -16.16
CA PHE A 48 5.83 2.73 -17.48
C PHE A 48 6.45 1.89 -18.60
N ASN A 49 5.73 1.81 -19.70
CA ASN A 49 6.22 1.13 -20.89
C ASN A 49 7.56 1.75 -21.33
N PRO A 50 8.60 0.94 -21.63
CA PRO A 50 9.92 1.43 -22.05
C PRO A 50 9.89 2.34 -23.28
N ALA A 51 8.89 2.23 -24.16
CA ALA A 51 8.70 3.13 -25.29
C ALA A 51 8.28 4.55 -24.86
N LEU A 52 7.67 4.71 -23.68
CA LEU A 52 7.29 6.01 -23.10
C LEU A 52 8.34 6.54 -22.14
N LEU A 53 8.90 5.67 -21.32
CA LEU A 53 9.96 5.99 -20.37
C LEU A 53 11.02 4.88 -20.43
N PRO A 54 12.15 5.13 -21.08
CA PRO A 54 13.25 4.17 -21.15
C PRO A 54 13.68 3.66 -19.77
N ALA A 55 14.06 2.38 -19.70
CA ALA A 55 14.41 1.72 -18.44
C ALA A 55 15.54 2.45 -17.67
N GLU A 56 16.47 3.07 -18.41
CA GLU A 56 17.57 3.87 -17.88
C GLU A 56 17.08 5.14 -17.14
N LEU A 57 15.85 5.59 -17.42
CA LEU A 57 15.23 6.75 -16.78
C LEU A 57 14.23 6.37 -15.67
N SER A 58 14.05 5.09 -15.37
CA SER A 58 13.13 4.64 -14.33
C SER A 58 13.48 5.20 -12.93
N TYR A 59 14.77 5.47 -12.69
CA TYR A 59 15.20 6.13 -11.44
C TYR A 59 14.66 7.56 -11.30
N VAL A 60 14.36 8.26 -12.39
CA VAL A 60 13.77 9.61 -12.38
C VAL A 60 12.36 9.55 -11.77
N GLN A 61 11.58 8.54 -12.13
CA GLN A 61 10.25 8.30 -11.58
C GLN A 61 10.31 8.12 -10.05
N GLN A 62 11.25 7.30 -9.56
CA GLN A 62 11.47 7.09 -8.13
C GLN A 62 11.96 8.35 -7.43
N ALA A 63 12.87 9.11 -8.06
CA ALA A 63 13.36 10.37 -7.51
C ALA A 63 12.26 11.42 -7.39
N VAL A 64 11.37 11.53 -8.40
CA VAL A 64 10.19 12.42 -8.34
C VAL A 64 9.27 12.00 -7.18
N ALA A 65 8.99 10.70 -7.03
CA ALA A 65 8.15 10.22 -5.93
C ALA A 65 8.75 10.57 -4.56
N LEU A 66 10.06 10.36 -4.36
CA LEU A 66 10.74 10.72 -3.11
C LEU A 66 10.78 12.24 -2.87
N LEU A 67 11.00 13.03 -3.92
CA LEU A 67 10.94 14.49 -3.85
C LEU A 67 9.56 14.96 -3.38
N MET A 68 8.49 14.38 -3.93
CA MET A 68 7.12 14.71 -3.52
C MET A 68 6.86 14.35 -2.06
N TRP A 69 7.42 13.25 -1.55
CA TRP A 69 7.37 12.93 -0.13
C TRP A 69 8.12 13.97 0.72
N GLY A 70 9.30 14.40 0.28
CA GLY A 70 10.06 15.48 0.95
C GLY A 70 9.26 16.80 1.02
N ILE A 71 8.65 17.21 -0.09
CA ILE A 71 7.78 18.40 -0.17
C ILE A 71 6.58 18.25 0.75
N LEU A 72 5.91 17.09 0.76
CA LEU A 72 4.78 16.81 1.62
C LEU A 72 5.16 16.91 3.10
N ILE A 73 6.26 16.30 3.51
CA ILE A 73 6.77 16.33 4.89
C ILE A 73 7.08 17.78 5.29
N TYR A 74 7.79 18.53 4.44
CA TYR A 74 8.11 19.94 4.68
C TYR A 74 6.84 20.78 4.80
N ALA A 75 5.92 20.70 3.85
CA ALA A 75 4.67 21.44 3.87
C ALA A 75 3.81 21.09 5.08
N SER A 76 3.87 19.82 5.54
CA SER A 76 3.12 19.38 6.70
C SER A 76 3.55 20.11 8.00
N ALA A 77 4.75 20.67 8.07
CA ALA A 77 5.19 21.46 9.22
C ALA A 77 4.37 22.76 9.39
N PHE A 78 3.77 23.25 8.31
CA PHE A 78 2.92 24.45 8.30
C PHE A 78 1.42 24.16 8.46
N VAL A 79 1.05 22.91 8.72
CA VAL A 79 -0.32 22.50 9.00
C VAL A 79 -0.42 22.06 10.45
N SER A 80 -1.35 22.62 11.17
CA SER A 80 -1.59 22.26 12.57
C SER A 80 -1.96 20.78 12.70
N PRO A 81 -1.35 20.03 13.62
CA PRO A 81 -1.70 18.62 13.81
C PRO A 81 -3.14 18.52 14.32
N ARG A 82 -3.95 17.72 13.59
CA ARG A 82 -5.35 17.45 13.97
C ARG A 82 -5.48 16.38 15.02
N VAL A 83 -4.51 15.48 15.06
CA VAL A 83 -4.51 14.32 15.94
C VAL A 83 -3.11 14.10 16.50
N ARG A 84 -3.03 13.82 17.80
CA ARG A 84 -1.79 13.35 18.43
C ARG A 84 -1.84 11.82 18.44
N VAL A 85 -0.83 11.18 17.90
CA VAL A 85 -0.65 9.74 18.04
C VAL A 85 0.13 9.50 19.34
N GLN A 86 -0.45 8.71 20.23
CA GLN A 86 0.22 8.31 21.47
C GLN A 86 0.94 6.97 21.28
N PRO A 87 2.08 6.76 21.91
CA PRO A 87 2.73 5.45 21.94
C PRO A 87 1.78 4.44 22.61
N ASN A 88 1.28 3.51 21.80
CA ASN A 88 0.48 2.38 22.24
C ASN A 88 1.09 1.09 21.66
N PRO A 89 0.74 -0.10 22.15
CA PRO A 89 1.29 -1.35 21.63
C PRO A 89 1.16 -1.50 20.13
N ASP A 90 0.02 -1.07 19.55
CA ASP A 90 -0.28 -1.16 18.12
C ASP A 90 0.75 -0.38 17.30
N LEU A 91 1.03 0.86 17.71
CA LEU A 91 2.02 1.72 17.08
C LEU A 91 3.44 1.18 17.25
N ILE A 92 3.78 0.71 18.47
CA ILE A 92 5.12 0.21 18.77
C ILE A 92 5.45 -1.00 17.90
N VAL A 93 4.54 -1.97 17.78
CA VAL A 93 4.76 -3.18 16.98
C VAL A 93 4.87 -2.83 15.48
N LEU A 94 4.00 -1.94 14.98
CA LEU A 94 4.07 -1.46 13.60
C LEU A 94 5.40 -0.78 13.29
N VAL A 95 5.82 0.15 14.16
CA VAL A 95 7.11 0.86 14.01
C VAL A 95 8.28 -0.11 14.13
N ALA A 96 8.23 -1.10 15.03
CA ALA A 96 9.27 -2.12 15.17
C ALA A 96 9.41 -2.96 13.89
N PHE A 97 8.31 -3.33 13.23
CA PHE A 97 8.34 -4.02 11.94
C PHE A 97 9.05 -3.19 10.86
N TYR A 98 8.64 -1.92 10.67
CA TYR A 98 9.25 -1.05 9.67
C TYR A 98 10.70 -0.68 10.02
N ALA A 99 11.03 -0.53 11.31
CA ALA A 99 12.40 -0.31 11.78
C ALA A 99 13.30 -1.52 11.50
N LEU A 100 12.81 -2.74 11.76
CA LEU A 100 13.54 -3.97 11.42
C LEU A 100 13.82 -4.04 9.92
N ALA A 101 12.80 -3.77 9.09
CA ALA A 101 12.95 -3.75 7.64
C ALA A 101 13.97 -2.68 7.18
N ALA A 102 13.93 -1.48 7.76
CA ALA A 102 14.89 -0.41 7.42
C ALA A 102 16.32 -0.73 7.87
N VAL A 103 16.50 -1.26 9.09
CA VAL A 103 17.81 -1.62 9.64
C VAL A 103 18.40 -2.85 8.95
N SER A 104 17.59 -3.65 8.25
CA SER A 104 18.05 -4.85 7.55
C SER A 104 19.10 -4.57 6.46
N VAL A 105 19.28 -3.32 6.07
CA VAL A 105 20.38 -2.88 5.21
C VAL A 105 21.77 -3.26 5.76
N LEU A 106 21.90 -3.44 7.09
CA LEU A 106 23.16 -3.77 7.73
C LEU A 106 23.70 -5.18 7.43
N TRP A 107 22.83 -6.08 6.95
CA TRP A 107 23.21 -7.47 6.61
C TRP A 107 22.84 -7.88 5.19
N THR A 108 22.36 -6.95 4.35
CA THR A 108 22.07 -7.25 2.96
C THR A 108 23.32 -7.27 2.08
N SER A 109 23.30 -8.08 1.01
CA SER A 109 24.45 -8.29 0.13
C SER A 109 24.79 -7.10 -0.77
N LEU A 110 23.82 -6.24 -1.12
CA LEU A 110 24.00 -5.05 -1.98
C LEU A 110 23.68 -3.77 -1.23
N ALA A 111 24.66 -3.28 -0.47
CA ALA A 111 24.50 -2.16 0.44
C ALA A 111 23.97 -0.87 -0.24
N ALA A 112 24.43 -0.50 -1.42
CA ALA A 112 24.02 0.77 -2.06
C ALA A 112 22.53 0.82 -2.41
N ALA A 113 22.00 -0.21 -3.11
CA ALA A 113 20.58 -0.27 -3.48
C ALA A 113 19.69 -0.44 -2.24
N ALA A 114 20.13 -1.21 -1.24
CA ALA A 114 19.40 -1.40 0.00
C ALA A 114 19.37 -0.14 0.86
N ILE A 115 20.47 0.66 0.92
CA ILE A 115 20.49 1.95 1.61
C ILE A 115 19.44 2.89 1.02
N MET A 116 19.36 2.99 -0.31
CA MET A 116 18.36 3.84 -0.97
C MET A 116 16.93 3.39 -0.64
N LYS A 117 16.65 2.07 -0.69
CA LYS A 117 15.32 1.52 -0.36
C LYS A 117 14.98 1.68 1.12
N SER A 118 15.95 1.49 2.02
CA SER A 118 15.75 1.70 3.46
C SER A 118 15.52 3.17 3.78
N ALA A 119 16.27 4.08 3.17
CA ALA A 119 16.05 5.53 3.33
C ALA A 119 14.67 5.94 2.81
N ALA A 120 14.28 5.43 1.63
CA ALA A 120 12.95 5.64 1.08
C ALA A 120 11.86 5.10 2.02
N LEU A 121 12.05 3.92 2.62
CA LEU A 121 11.11 3.33 3.57
C LEU A 121 10.92 4.23 4.81
N VAL A 122 11.99 4.77 5.36
CA VAL A 122 11.94 5.69 6.51
C VAL A 122 11.21 6.99 6.13
N VAL A 123 11.57 7.60 4.99
CA VAL A 123 10.95 8.84 4.50
C VAL A 123 9.46 8.66 4.25
N THR A 124 9.07 7.59 3.58
CA THR A 124 7.66 7.35 3.22
C THR A 124 6.82 6.93 4.44
N THR A 125 7.39 6.16 5.38
CA THR A 125 6.73 5.82 6.65
C THR A 125 6.49 7.08 7.49
N PHE A 126 7.48 7.97 7.59
CA PHE A 126 7.30 9.26 8.27
C PHE A 126 6.34 10.18 7.51
N GLY A 127 6.38 10.17 6.17
CA GLY A 127 5.42 10.87 5.33
C GLY A 127 3.97 10.38 5.55
N ALA A 128 3.76 9.08 5.66
CA ALA A 128 2.47 8.49 6.00
C ALA A 128 1.95 8.97 7.36
N TYR A 129 2.83 9.02 8.37
CA TYR A 129 2.50 9.58 9.67
C TYR A 129 2.11 11.06 9.58
N CYS A 130 2.90 11.90 8.88
CA CYS A 130 2.60 13.31 8.68
C CYS A 130 1.26 13.50 7.96
N LEU A 131 1.02 12.71 6.92
CA LEU A 131 -0.21 12.75 6.12
C LEU A 131 -1.44 12.56 7.00
N ILE A 132 -1.49 11.44 7.73
CA ILE A 132 -2.68 11.07 8.48
C ILE A 132 -2.90 11.91 9.75
N THR A 133 -1.87 12.50 10.31
CA THR A 133 -2.00 13.35 11.49
C THR A 133 -2.42 14.78 11.19
N ARG A 134 -2.29 15.25 9.93
CA ARG A 134 -2.46 16.65 9.56
C ARG A 134 -3.51 16.91 8.47
N ILE A 135 -3.77 15.90 7.64
CA ILE A 135 -4.69 16.01 6.49
C ILE A 135 -5.93 15.14 6.73
N ASP A 136 -7.08 15.59 6.22
CA ASP A 136 -8.30 14.80 6.26
C ASP A 136 -8.21 13.58 5.36
N ILE A 137 -8.84 12.49 5.78
CA ILE A 137 -8.92 11.26 4.98
C ILE A 137 -9.59 11.55 3.63
N ASP A 138 -10.63 12.37 3.59
CA ASP A 138 -11.32 12.73 2.35
C ASP A 138 -10.44 13.53 1.38
N GLU A 139 -9.57 14.40 1.91
CA GLU A 139 -8.59 15.14 1.10
C GLU A 139 -7.52 14.19 0.52
N ILE A 140 -7.06 13.22 1.33
CA ILE A 140 -6.11 12.20 0.89
C ILE A 140 -6.72 11.35 -0.22
N VAL A 141 -7.94 10.86 0.00
CA VAL A 141 -8.67 10.05 -0.99
C VAL A 141 -8.94 10.84 -2.26
N GLY A 142 -9.37 12.11 -2.14
CA GLY A 142 -9.62 12.97 -3.30
C GLY A 142 -8.40 13.17 -4.18
N SER A 143 -7.25 13.47 -3.56
CA SER A 143 -5.97 13.66 -4.28
C SER A 143 -5.44 12.36 -4.87
N THR A 144 -5.61 11.23 -4.16
CA THR A 144 -5.25 9.90 -4.64
C THR A 144 -6.12 9.50 -5.84
N ALA A 145 -7.43 9.65 -5.74
CA ALA A 145 -8.35 9.34 -6.82
C ALA A 145 -8.09 10.19 -8.08
N LEU A 146 -7.72 11.47 -7.90
CA LEU A 146 -7.32 12.34 -9.01
C LEU A 146 -6.07 11.81 -9.72
N GLY A 147 -5.03 11.43 -8.97
CA GLY A 147 -3.81 10.84 -9.55
C GLY A 147 -4.09 9.54 -10.30
N LEU A 148 -4.89 8.64 -9.71
CA LEU A 148 -5.30 7.39 -10.36
C LEU A 148 -6.16 7.66 -11.62
N PHE A 149 -7.06 8.65 -11.57
CA PHE A 149 -7.87 9.04 -12.73
C PHE A 149 -7.00 9.53 -13.89
N ILE A 150 -5.98 10.35 -13.61
CA ILE A 150 -5.03 10.83 -14.63
C ILE A 150 -4.32 9.63 -15.29
N LEU A 151 -3.86 8.67 -14.50
CA LEU A 151 -3.18 7.48 -15.00
C LEU A 151 -4.08 6.59 -15.86
N VAL A 152 -5.32 6.34 -15.40
CA VAL A 152 -6.30 5.51 -16.12
C VAL A 152 -6.75 6.20 -17.40
N ALA A 153 -6.98 7.52 -17.36
CA ALA A 153 -7.34 8.31 -18.55
C ALA A 153 -6.20 8.31 -19.58
N ALA A 154 -4.95 8.56 -19.15
CA ALA A 154 -3.79 8.50 -20.01
C ALA A 154 -3.61 7.10 -20.64
N SER A 155 -3.81 6.04 -19.86
CA SER A 155 -3.75 4.65 -20.33
C SER A 155 -4.83 4.34 -21.35
N THR A 156 -6.06 4.82 -21.13
CA THR A 156 -7.16 4.68 -22.10
C THR A 156 -6.84 5.39 -23.42
N LEU A 157 -6.34 6.64 -23.33
CA LEU A 157 -5.94 7.40 -24.51
C LEU A 157 -4.80 6.68 -25.27
N CYS A 158 -3.81 6.16 -24.53
CA CYS A 158 -2.71 5.40 -25.12
C CYS A 158 -3.22 4.14 -25.83
N ALA A 159 -4.09 3.35 -25.19
CA ALA A 159 -4.63 2.13 -25.81
C ALA A 159 -5.49 2.40 -27.06
N VAL A 160 -6.22 3.53 -27.08
CA VAL A 160 -7.11 3.87 -28.21
C VAL A 160 -6.37 4.54 -29.35
N PHE A 161 -5.43 5.46 -29.09
CA PHE A 161 -4.79 6.28 -30.11
C PHE A 161 -3.38 5.83 -30.48
N VAL A 162 -2.72 5.03 -29.63
CA VAL A 162 -1.37 4.50 -29.86
C VAL A 162 -1.36 3.01 -29.49
N PRO A 163 -2.12 2.16 -30.21
CA PRO A 163 -2.30 0.75 -29.83
C PRO A 163 -0.98 -0.04 -29.86
N GLU A 164 0.03 0.38 -30.62
CA GLU A 164 1.35 -0.25 -30.61
C GLU A 164 2.04 -0.20 -29.25
N ILE A 165 1.67 0.77 -28.40
CA ILE A 165 2.19 0.91 -27.03
C ILE A 165 1.12 0.47 -26.02
N GLY A 166 -0.13 0.90 -26.22
CA GLY A 166 -1.19 0.76 -25.23
C GLY A 166 -1.86 -0.60 -25.19
N VAL A 167 -1.61 -1.48 -26.18
CA VAL A 167 -2.17 -2.84 -26.27
C VAL A 167 -1.03 -3.85 -26.32
N ASP A 168 -1.14 -4.92 -25.54
CA ASP A 168 -0.16 -5.99 -25.51
C ASP A 168 -0.15 -6.73 -26.86
N GLN A 169 1.01 -6.79 -27.50
CA GLN A 169 1.22 -7.43 -28.80
C GLN A 169 1.80 -8.84 -28.66
N SER A 170 2.00 -9.34 -27.43
CA SER A 170 2.52 -10.67 -27.20
C SER A 170 1.47 -11.74 -27.57
N TRP A 171 1.92 -12.86 -28.15
CA TRP A 171 1.03 -13.96 -28.54
C TRP A 171 0.17 -14.53 -27.41
N MET A 172 0.64 -14.39 -26.14
CA MET A 172 -0.10 -14.85 -24.95
C MET A 172 -1.23 -13.88 -24.54
N HIS A 173 -1.10 -12.60 -24.86
CA HIS A 173 -1.94 -11.54 -24.31
C HIS A 173 -2.46 -10.58 -25.37
N ASP A 174 -2.37 -10.98 -26.65
CA ASP A 174 -2.77 -10.18 -27.79
C ASP A 174 -4.15 -9.53 -27.62
N GLY A 175 -4.20 -8.23 -27.91
CA GLY A 175 -5.42 -7.43 -27.80
C GLY A 175 -5.77 -6.94 -26.38
N GLN A 176 -5.02 -7.31 -25.36
CA GLN A 176 -5.29 -6.84 -23.97
C GLN A 176 -4.62 -5.48 -23.72
N TRP A 177 -5.36 -4.59 -23.04
CA TRP A 177 -4.84 -3.25 -22.75
C TRP A 177 -3.82 -3.26 -21.63
N GLN A 178 -2.67 -2.64 -21.88
CA GLN A 178 -1.64 -2.31 -20.89
C GLN A 178 -1.53 -0.80 -20.63
N GLY A 179 -2.09 0.01 -21.54
CA GLY A 179 -2.08 1.47 -21.42
C GLY A 179 -0.68 2.05 -21.50
N ILE A 180 -0.34 2.91 -20.55
CA ILE A 180 1.00 3.52 -20.45
C ILE A 180 1.99 2.64 -19.69
N TYR A 181 1.60 1.44 -19.25
CA TYR A 181 2.42 0.55 -18.43
C TYR A 181 3.10 -0.55 -19.25
N GLU A 182 4.13 -1.13 -18.67
CA GLU A 182 4.78 -2.32 -19.19
C GLU A 182 3.92 -3.58 -19.07
N SER A 183 2.94 -3.57 -18.14
CA SER A 183 2.14 -4.74 -17.79
C SER A 183 0.65 -4.43 -17.71
N LYS A 184 -0.17 -5.26 -18.35
CA LYS A 184 -1.62 -5.23 -18.27
C LYS A 184 -2.16 -5.40 -16.84
N GLN A 185 -1.45 -6.16 -15.99
CA GLN A 185 -1.80 -6.37 -14.60
C GLN A 185 -1.75 -5.04 -13.84
N THR A 186 -0.72 -4.22 -14.10
CA THR A 186 -0.58 -2.90 -13.49
C THR A 186 -1.77 -2.00 -13.83
N LEU A 187 -2.16 -1.92 -15.11
CA LEU A 187 -3.35 -1.17 -15.52
C LEU A 187 -4.61 -1.67 -14.81
N GLY A 188 -4.79 -2.99 -14.75
CA GLY A 188 -5.94 -3.61 -14.09
C GLY A 188 -6.04 -3.23 -12.61
N PHE A 189 -4.95 -3.37 -11.84
CA PHE A 189 -4.94 -3.04 -10.41
C PHE A 189 -5.13 -1.55 -10.14
N ILE A 190 -4.48 -0.66 -10.90
CA ILE A 190 -4.66 0.79 -10.76
C ILE A 190 -6.12 1.17 -11.01
N SER A 191 -6.74 0.59 -12.03
CA SER A 191 -8.15 0.79 -12.34
C SER A 191 -9.07 0.24 -11.24
N ALA A 192 -8.75 -0.91 -10.64
CA ALA A 192 -9.49 -1.45 -9.50
C ALA A 192 -9.43 -0.54 -8.26
N TYR A 193 -8.26 0.04 -7.95
CA TYR A 193 -8.11 1.04 -6.90
C TYR A 193 -8.92 2.31 -7.20
N LEU A 194 -8.93 2.78 -8.45
CA LEU A 194 -9.75 3.92 -8.86
C LEU A 194 -11.24 3.65 -8.67
N MET A 195 -11.73 2.46 -9.07
CA MET A 195 -13.11 2.04 -8.84
C MET A 195 -13.47 2.06 -7.35
N PHE A 196 -12.59 1.53 -6.50
CA PHE A 196 -12.78 1.51 -5.05
C PHE A 196 -12.93 2.93 -4.48
N PHE A 197 -12.02 3.85 -4.83
CA PHE A 197 -12.10 5.23 -4.35
C PHE A 197 -13.29 5.98 -4.94
N ALA A 198 -13.67 5.74 -6.19
CA ALA A 198 -14.87 6.32 -6.79
C ALA A 198 -16.15 5.89 -6.04
N CYS A 199 -16.26 4.60 -5.68
CA CYS A 199 -17.36 4.11 -4.86
C CYS A 199 -17.41 4.79 -3.48
N TYR A 200 -16.27 4.91 -2.81
CA TYR A 200 -16.20 5.63 -1.53
C TYR A 200 -16.61 7.09 -1.67
N GLN A 201 -16.07 7.83 -2.64
CA GLN A 201 -16.41 9.23 -2.88
C GLN A 201 -17.91 9.41 -3.21
N LYS A 202 -18.52 8.43 -3.90
CA LYS A 202 -19.97 8.44 -4.13
C LYS A 202 -20.75 8.32 -2.82
N MET A 203 -20.31 7.46 -1.92
CA MET A 203 -20.93 7.28 -0.59
C MET A 203 -20.81 8.54 0.28
N THR A 204 -19.74 9.34 0.11
CA THR A 204 -19.51 10.59 0.82
C THR A 204 -20.08 11.85 0.12
N GLY A 205 -20.86 11.67 -0.94
CA GLY A 205 -21.66 12.75 -1.54
C GLY A 205 -21.19 13.27 -2.91
N GLN A 206 -20.23 12.61 -3.56
CA GLN A 206 -19.79 13.00 -4.91
C GLN A 206 -20.97 12.99 -5.91
N ARG A 207 -20.92 13.89 -6.89
CA ARG A 207 -21.92 13.98 -7.96
C ARG A 207 -21.98 12.69 -8.78
N TRP A 208 -23.18 12.25 -9.13
CA TRP A 208 -23.42 11.06 -9.93
C TRP A 208 -22.68 11.05 -11.27
N THR A 209 -22.61 12.20 -11.95
CA THR A 209 -21.93 12.30 -13.25
C THR A 209 -20.43 12.01 -13.13
N VAL A 210 -19.76 12.58 -12.12
CA VAL A 210 -18.33 12.34 -11.87
C VAL A 210 -18.09 10.86 -11.49
N PHE A 211 -18.93 10.32 -10.61
CA PHE A 211 -18.87 8.90 -10.24
C PHE A 211 -19.00 8.01 -11.45
N LEU A 212 -20.04 8.18 -12.27
CA LEU A 212 -20.31 7.33 -13.44
C LEU A 212 -19.15 7.42 -14.45
N LEU A 213 -18.65 8.61 -14.76
CA LEU A 213 -17.52 8.78 -15.67
C LEU A 213 -16.29 8.06 -15.17
N THR A 214 -15.92 8.26 -13.89
CA THR A 214 -14.73 7.63 -13.29
C THR A 214 -14.89 6.11 -13.21
N PHE A 215 -16.07 5.64 -12.77
CA PHE A 215 -16.35 4.22 -12.60
C PHE A 215 -16.39 3.48 -13.93
N LEU A 216 -17.06 4.01 -14.96
CA LEU A 216 -17.11 3.42 -16.28
C LEU A 216 -15.73 3.37 -16.94
N LEU A 217 -14.96 4.46 -16.86
CA LEU A 217 -13.61 4.51 -17.39
C LEU A 217 -12.71 3.43 -16.74
N ALA A 218 -12.73 3.35 -15.41
CA ALA A 218 -11.93 2.36 -14.68
C ALA A 218 -12.41 0.93 -14.96
N SER A 219 -13.74 0.68 -15.03
CA SER A 219 -14.30 -0.63 -15.36
C SER A 219 -13.89 -1.09 -16.76
N THR A 220 -13.90 -0.18 -17.74
CA THR A 220 -13.43 -0.47 -19.10
C THR A 220 -11.98 -0.93 -19.08
N CYS A 221 -11.09 -0.24 -18.35
CA CYS A 221 -9.68 -0.63 -18.25
C CYS A 221 -9.49 -1.97 -17.51
N VAL A 222 -10.25 -2.25 -16.44
CA VAL A 222 -10.22 -3.57 -15.75
C VAL A 222 -10.57 -4.68 -16.72
N ILE A 223 -11.66 -4.52 -17.49
CA ILE A 223 -12.14 -5.53 -18.44
C ILE A 223 -11.16 -5.68 -19.60
N ALA A 224 -10.75 -4.57 -20.21
CA ALA A 224 -9.87 -4.57 -21.37
C ALA A 224 -8.45 -5.09 -21.06
N SER A 225 -7.97 -4.91 -19.82
CA SER A 225 -6.70 -5.49 -19.38
C SER A 225 -6.72 -7.03 -19.31
N GLY A 226 -7.91 -7.65 -19.27
CA GLY A 226 -8.01 -9.10 -19.09
C GLY A 226 -7.40 -9.64 -17.79
N SER A 227 -7.07 -8.76 -16.83
CA SER A 227 -6.46 -9.15 -15.56
C SER A 227 -7.51 -9.75 -14.62
N ARG A 228 -7.55 -11.09 -14.53
CA ARG A 228 -8.48 -11.80 -13.64
C ARG A 228 -8.31 -11.41 -12.17
N GLY A 229 -7.05 -11.23 -11.73
CA GLY A 229 -6.73 -10.80 -10.37
C GLY A 229 -7.31 -9.42 -10.06
N ALA A 230 -7.11 -8.44 -10.94
CA ALA A 230 -7.64 -7.09 -10.79
C ALA A 230 -9.19 -7.07 -10.80
N GLY A 231 -9.82 -7.86 -11.67
CA GLY A 231 -11.27 -8.00 -11.71
C GLY A 231 -11.83 -8.56 -10.39
N ALA A 232 -11.22 -9.62 -9.85
CA ALA A 232 -11.60 -10.20 -8.56
C ALA A 232 -11.45 -9.19 -7.41
N VAL A 233 -10.35 -8.44 -7.39
CA VAL A 233 -10.08 -7.38 -6.40
C VAL A 233 -11.12 -6.27 -6.49
N ALA A 234 -11.46 -5.80 -7.70
CA ALA A 234 -12.45 -4.74 -7.92
C ALA A 234 -13.84 -5.15 -7.41
N ILE A 235 -14.28 -6.37 -7.74
CA ILE A 235 -15.59 -6.91 -7.31
C ILE A 235 -15.62 -7.07 -5.79
N ALA A 236 -14.59 -7.68 -5.20
CA ALA A 236 -14.51 -7.89 -3.77
C ALA A 236 -14.52 -6.56 -2.99
N ALA A 237 -13.73 -5.58 -3.44
CA ALA A 237 -13.64 -4.27 -2.80
C ALA A 237 -14.95 -3.47 -2.89
N GLY A 238 -15.59 -3.46 -4.07
CA GLY A 238 -16.89 -2.81 -4.25
C GLY A 238 -17.98 -3.46 -3.40
N GLY A 239 -18.05 -4.80 -3.40
CA GLY A 239 -18.97 -5.57 -2.57
C GLY A 239 -18.75 -5.33 -1.07
N LEU A 240 -17.49 -5.26 -0.64
CA LEU A 240 -17.12 -4.99 0.74
C LEU A 240 -17.57 -3.60 1.19
N LEU A 241 -17.36 -2.55 0.38
CA LEU A 241 -17.82 -1.20 0.68
C LEU A 241 -19.35 -1.17 0.85
N VAL A 242 -20.09 -1.68 -0.12
CA VAL A 242 -21.57 -1.68 -0.11
C VAL A 242 -22.10 -2.45 1.11
N THR A 243 -21.62 -3.67 1.34
CA THR A 243 -22.11 -4.51 2.45
C THR A 243 -21.71 -3.98 3.82
N SER A 244 -20.55 -3.32 3.93
CA SER A 244 -20.14 -2.63 5.16
C SER A 244 -21.09 -1.50 5.54
N MET A 245 -21.68 -0.82 4.54
CA MET A 245 -22.66 0.24 4.79
C MET A 245 -24.01 -0.32 5.25
N TRP A 246 -24.36 -1.53 4.82
CA TRP A 246 -25.64 -2.14 5.20
C TRP A 246 -25.57 -2.88 6.54
N SER A 247 -24.41 -3.46 6.88
CA SER A 247 -24.30 -4.31 8.05
C SER A 247 -23.02 -4.11 8.85
N ILE A 248 -23.15 -3.72 10.12
CA ILE A 248 -22.05 -3.69 11.10
C ILE A 248 -21.44 -5.10 11.28
N ARG A 249 -22.25 -6.17 11.14
CA ARG A 249 -21.73 -7.55 11.26
C ARG A 249 -20.77 -7.85 10.13
N CYS A 250 -21.10 -7.48 8.87
CA CYS A 250 -20.19 -7.61 7.76
C CYS A 250 -18.90 -6.83 7.97
N MET A 251 -18.99 -5.59 8.42
CA MET A 251 -17.83 -4.75 8.74
C MET A 251 -16.90 -5.41 9.76
N ARG A 252 -17.45 -6.04 10.83
CA ARG A 252 -16.65 -6.78 11.82
C ARG A 252 -15.94 -8.00 11.20
N VAL A 253 -16.62 -8.75 10.34
CA VAL A 253 -15.99 -9.88 9.63
C VAL A 253 -14.85 -9.39 8.75
N TYR A 254 -15.06 -8.32 7.99
CA TYR A 254 -14.03 -7.77 7.11
C TYR A 254 -12.84 -7.21 7.87
N ALA A 255 -13.03 -6.67 9.08
CA ALA A 255 -11.92 -6.20 9.92
C ALA A 255 -10.93 -7.32 10.31
N VAL A 256 -11.38 -8.58 10.33
CA VAL A 256 -10.56 -9.75 10.69
C VAL A 256 -9.92 -10.38 9.44
N LEU A 257 -10.44 -10.12 8.24
CA LEU A 257 -9.93 -10.74 7.00
C LEU A 257 -8.43 -10.54 6.78
N PRO A 258 -7.81 -9.36 6.98
CA PRO A 258 -6.37 -9.19 6.78
C PRO A 258 -5.55 -10.14 7.65
N PHE A 259 -5.95 -10.36 8.89
CA PHE A 259 -5.30 -11.31 9.78
C PHE A 259 -5.46 -12.75 9.30
N ILE A 260 -6.67 -13.14 8.87
CA ILE A 260 -6.92 -14.47 8.27
C ILE A 260 -6.06 -14.66 7.01
N MET A 261 -5.94 -13.64 6.16
CA MET A 261 -5.09 -13.67 4.97
C MET A 261 -3.61 -13.91 5.31
N CYS A 262 -3.09 -13.31 6.39
CA CYS A 262 -1.74 -13.59 6.87
C CYS A 262 -1.57 -15.06 7.30
N LEU A 263 -2.56 -15.62 7.99
CA LEU A 263 -2.51 -17.03 8.42
C LEU A 263 -2.58 -17.98 7.21
N LEU A 264 -3.44 -17.69 6.23
CA LEU A 264 -3.51 -18.47 4.99
C LEU A 264 -2.19 -18.38 4.20
N ALA A 265 -1.56 -17.22 4.14
CA ALA A 265 -0.26 -17.06 3.52
C ALA A 265 0.84 -17.83 4.26
N ALA A 266 0.80 -17.85 5.60
CA ALA A 266 1.72 -18.68 6.41
C ALA A 266 1.52 -20.18 6.18
N LEU A 267 0.27 -20.64 6.06
CA LEU A 267 -0.03 -22.04 5.72
C LEU A 267 0.46 -22.39 4.31
N LEU A 268 0.29 -21.48 3.35
CA LEU A 268 0.80 -21.67 1.99
C LEU A 268 2.32 -21.71 1.97
N PHE A 269 3.00 -20.83 2.71
CA PHE A 269 4.44 -20.86 2.88
C PHE A 269 4.90 -22.21 3.47
N LEU A 270 4.23 -22.67 4.54
CA LEU A 270 4.54 -23.94 5.18
C LEU A 270 4.32 -25.14 4.24
N TYR A 271 3.27 -25.09 3.41
CA TYR A 271 3.03 -26.11 2.39
C TYR A 271 4.22 -26.24 1.44
N PHE A 272 4.66 -25.14 0.82
CA PHE A 272 5.82 -25.16 -0.08
C PHE A 272 7.12 -25.54 0.64
N TYR A 273 7.30 -25.08 1.87
CA TYR A 273 8.49 -25.37 2.67
C TYR A 273 8.63 -26.88 3.01
N VAL A 274 7.49 -27.52 3.35
CA VAL A 274 7.47 -28.94 3.75
C VAL A 274 7.48 -29.89 2.55
N THR A 275 6.69 -29.56 1.52
CA THR A 275 6.53 -30.47 0.36
C THR A 275 7.65 -30.35 -0.66
N GLY A 276 8.28 -29.18 -0.78
CA GLY A 276 9.25 -28.90 -1.83
C GLY A 276 8.66 -28.85 -3.24
N TYR A 277 7.34 -28.85 -3.38
CA TYR A 277 6.68 -28.78 -4.67
C TYR A 277 6.70 -27.33 -5.23
N ASP A 278 6.73 -27.20 -6.54
CA ASP A 278 6.63 -25.92 -7.26
C ASP A 278 5.19 -25.60 -7.72
N SER A 279 4.24 -26.42 -7.29
CA SER A 279 2.82 -26.33 -7.66
C SER A 279 1.93 -26.80 -6.51
N ILE A 280 0.65 -26.41 -6.53
CA ILE A 280 -0.33 -26.83 -5.52
C ILE A 280 -1.08 -28.04 -6.05
N HIS A 281 -0.95 -29.16 -5.37
CA HIS A 281 -1.65 -30.40 -5.71
C HIS A 281 -2.91 -30.57 -4.88
N LEU A 282 -4.08 -30.64 -5.55
CA LEU A 282 -5.38 -30.91 -4.95
C LEU A 282 -5.96 -32.18 -5.59
N GLY A 283 -5.59 -33.34 -5.05
CA GLY A 283 -5.89 -34.62 -5.66
C GLY A 283 -5.22 -34.75 -7.03
N GLU A 284 -6.02 -34.97 -8.09
CA GLU A 284 -5.52 -35.05 -9.46
C GLU A 284 -5.33 -33.68 -10.14
N THR A 285 -5.78 -32.60 -9.51
CA THR A 285 -5.69 -31.25 -10.06
C THR A 285 -4.41 -30.57 -9.58
N THR A 286 -3.60 -30.09 -10.53
CA THR A 286 -2.42 -29.27 -10.26
C THR A 286 -2.76 -27.82 -10.59
N ILE A 287 -2.53 -26.92 -9.62
CA ILE A 287 -2.69 -25.49 -9.77
C ILE A 287 -1.30 -24.87 -9.88
N ASP A 288 -0.99 -24.36 -11.05
CA ASP A 288 0.13 -23.49 -11.32
C ASP A 288 -0.40 -22.06 -11.48
N LEU A 289 0.12 -21.14 -10.66
CA LEU A 289 -0.27 -19.73 -10.70
C LEU A 289 0.60 -18.95 -11.70
N THR A 290 0.73 -19.45 -12.92
CA THR A 290 1.51 -18.79 -14.00
C THR A 290 2.97 -18.61 -13.59
N GLU A 291 3.65 -19.71 -13.27
CA GLU A 291 5.06 -19.82 -12.83
C GLU A 291 5.37 -19.09 -11.49
N ARG A 292 4.40 -18.44 -10.87
CA ARG A 292 4.60 -17.77 -9.56
C ARG A 292 4.92 -18.76 -8.46
N THR A 293 4.31 -19.94 -8.48
CA THR A 293 4.57 -21.00 -7.51
C THR A 293 6.03 -21.47 -7.58
N PHE A 294 6.60 -21.52 -8.79
CA PHE A 294 8.03 -21.81 -8.97
C PHE A 294 8.91 -20.72 -8.33
N ILE A 295 8.60 -19.44 -8.56
CA ILE A 295 9.33 -18.32 -7.94
C ILE A 295 9.25 -18.38 -6.41
N TRP A 296 8.06 -18.71 -5.86
CA TRP A 296 7.86 -18.85 -4.42
C TRP A 296 8.66 -20.01 -3.85
N GLN A 297 8.57 -21.18 -4.49
CA GLN A 297 9.32 -22.35 -4.09
C GLN A 297 10.83 -22.11 -4.10
N TYR A 298 11.34 -21.47 -5.14
CA TYR A 298 12.75 -21.10 -5.23
C TYR A 298 13.18 -20.22 -4.06
N ALA A 299 12.42 -19.17 -3.76
CA ALA A 299 12.73 -18.27 -2.64
C ALA A 299 12.62 -18.99 -1.28
N ILE A 300 11.60 -19.82 -1.09
CA ILE A 300 11.36 -20.59 0.16
C ILE A 300 12.45 -21.62 0.42
N ASN A 301 12.98 -22.26 -0.61
CA ASN A 301 14.09 -23.21 -0.48
C ASN A 301 15.35 -22.59 0.13
N HIS A 302 15.54 -21.27 -0.06
CA HIS A 302 16.64 -20.51 0.52
C HIS A 302 16.31 -19.91 1.91
N PHE A 303 15.11 -20.13 2.45
CA PHE A 303 14.71 -19.55 3.73
C PHE A 303 15.66 -19.93 4.86
N ASN A 304 16.16 -21.17 4.87
CA ASN A 304 17.07 -21.67 5.89
C ASN A 304 18.47 -21.01 5.87
N ASP A 305 18.83 -20.30 4.81
CA ASP A 305 20.10 -19.55 4.74
C ASP A 305 20.08 -18.30 5.64
N ALA A 306 18.88 -17.75 5.92
CA ALA A 306 18.69 -16.58 6.77
C ALA A 306 17.34 -16.61 7.52
N PRO A 307 17.06 -17.64 8.36
CA PRO A 307 15.69 -17.90 8.83
C PRO A 307 15.18 -16.85 9.83
N LEU A 308 16.03 -16.25 10.64
CA LEU A 308 15.60 -15.36 11.74
C LEU A 308 15.35 -13.93 11.28
N LEU A 309 16.30 -13.32 10.57
CA LEU A 309 16.30 -11.91 10.17
C LEU A 309 16.09 -11.70 8.67
N GLY A 310 16.03 -12.79 7.89
CA GLY A 310 15.90 -12.73 6.45
C GLY A 310 17.14 -12.20 5.74
N PHE A 311 17.01 -12.02 4.43
CA PHE A 311 18.09 -11.56 3.56
C PHE A 311 18.27 -10.02 3.57
N GLY A 312 17.43 -9.31 4.30
CA GLY A 312 17.33 -7.85 4.28
C GLY A 312 16.50 -7.35 3.10
N ILE A 313 16.06 -6.09 3.23
CA ILE A 313 15.26 -5.42 2.20
C ILE A 313 16.00 -5.44 0.86
N ASN A 314 15.33 -5.93 -0.19
CA ASN A 314 15.92 -6.10 -1.52
C ASN A 314 17.19 -6.98 -1.57
N GLY A 315 17.46 -7.78 -0.54
CA GLY A 315 18.71 -8.53 -0.41
C GLY A 315 18.73 -9.89 -1.10
N PHE A 316 17.56 -10.48 -1.42
CA PHE A 316 17.48 -11.82 -1.99
C PHE A 316 17.79 -11.83 -3.50
N TRP A 317 16.95 -11.19 -4.32
CA TRP A 317 17.08 -11.21 -5.79
C TRP A 317 18.35 -10.53 -6.32
N THR A 318 18.97 -9.69 -5.52
CA THR A 318 20.21 -8.99 -5.87
C THR A 318 21.49 -9.77 -5.55
N ARG A 319 21.38 -10.99 -5.01
CA ARG A 319 22.54 -11.87 -4.82
C ARG A 319 23.08 -12.34 -6.16
N PRO A 320 24.40 -12.22 -6.42
CA PRO A 320 24.99 -12.63 -7.70
C PRO A 320 24.63 -14.06 -8.10
N ALA A 321 24.72 -15.01 -7.18
CA ALA A 321 24.40 -16.41 -7.46
C ALA A 321 22.94 -16.63 -7.91
N ILE A 322 21.98 -15.88 -7.35
CA ILE A 322 20.56 -15.97 -7.69
C ILE A 322 20.31 -15.27 -9.04
N TYR A 323 20.87 -14.08 -9.19
CA TYR A 323 20.80 -13.32 -10.44
C TYR A 323 21.36 -14.14 -11.62
N ASP A 324 22.56 -14.70 -11.47
CA ASP A 324 23.22 -15.49 -12.50
C ASP A 324 22.43 -16.76 -12.82
N TYR A 325 21.85 -17.42 -11.81
CA TYR A 325 21.02 -18.61 -12.00
C TYR A 325 19.83 -18.32 -12.92
N PHE A 326 19.06 -17.26 -12.66
CA PHE A 326 17.88 -16.92 -13.47
C PHE A 326 18.27 -16.42 -14.86
N ASN A 327 19.30 -15.60 -14.97
CA ASN A 327 19.78 -15.08 -16.26
C ASN A 327 20.30 -16.21 -17.16
N GLN A 328 21.03 -17.20 -16.61
CA GLN A 328 21.61 -18.29 -17.39
C GLN A 328 20.61 -19.38 -17.74
N ASN A 329 19.68 -19.71 -16.82
CA ASN A 329 18.79 -20.85 -17.01
C ASN A 329 17.42 -20.47 -17.61
N HIS A 330 16.99 -19.22 -17.44
CA HIS A 330 15.67 -18.76 -17.89
C HIS A 330 15.71 -17.56 -18.82
N GLY A 331 16.86 -16.87 -18.95
CA GLY A 331 17.02 -15.70 -19.83
C GLY A 331 16.31 -14.45 -19.33
N TRP A 332 15.88 -14.41 -18.06
CA TRP A 332 15.22 -13.28 -17.42
C TRP A 332 15.77 -13.02 -16.03
N VAL A 333 15.62 -11.79 -15.55
CA VAL A 333 16.08 -11.34 -14.24
C VAL A 333 14.88 -11.08 -13.36
N LEU A 334 14.87 -11.70 -12.18
CA LEU A 334 13.84 -11.47 -11.18
C LEU A 334 14.25 -10.37 -10.22
N ASP A 335 13.31 -9.46 -9.96
CA ASP A 335 13.42 -8.45 -8.91
C ASP A 335 12.23 -8.50 -7.93
N ASN A 336 11.30 -9.44 -8.16
CA ASN A 336 9.99 -9.47 -7.53
C ASN A 336 9.57 -10.89 -7.16
N TYR A 337 8.92 -11.06 -6.00
CA TYR A 337 8.36 -12.34 -5.55
C TYR A 337 6.97 -12.62 -6.12
N HIS A 338 6.31 -11.64 -6.71
CA HIS A 338 4.89 -11.71 -7.06
C HIS A 338 4.00 -12.19 -5.88
N SER A 339 4.44 -11.95 -4.67
CA SER A 339 3.70 -12.14 -3.42
C SER A 339 4.33 -11.30 -2.32
N GLY A 340 3.54 -10.38 -1.75
CA GLY A 340 4.00 -9.56 -0.63
C GLY A 340 4.26 -10.36 0.64
N TYR A 341 3.54 -11.46 0.85
CA TYR A 341 3.73 -12.31 2.03
C TYR A 341 5.06 -13.07 1.96
N ILE A 342 5.39 -13.62 0.80
CA ILE A 342 6.70 -14.28 0.58
C ILE A 342 7.82 -13.25 0.70
N ALA A 343 7.64 -12.05 0.13
CA ALA A 343 8.60 -10.97 0.25
C ALA A 343 8.90 -10.63 1.72
N VAL A 344 7.87 -10.43 2.55
CA VAL A 344 8.05 -10.15 3.99
C VAL A 344 8.79 -11.29 4.67
N ALA A 345 8.40 -12.56 4.42
CA ALA A 345 9.04 -13.72 5.06
C ALA A 345 10.51 -13.84 4.66
N ILE A 346 10.84 -13.70 3.39
CA ILE A 346 12.21 -13.88 2.89
C ILE A 346 13.11 -12.68 3.22
N GLU A 347 12.60 -11.44 3.10
CA GLU A 347 13.40 -10.24 3.34
C GLU A 347 13.61 -9.95 4.84
N THR A 348 12.62 -10.25 5.70
CA THR A 348 12.70 -9.92 7.13
C THR A 348 12.76 -11.14 8.07
N GLY A 349 12.72 -12.34 7.52
CA GLY A 349 12.80 -13.60 8.25
C GLY A 349 11.60 -13.85 9.16
N PHE A 350 11.74 -14.86 10.02
CA PHE A 350 10.72 -15.24 10.98
C PHE A 350 10.35 -14.09 11.93
N LEU A 351 11.35 -13.34 12.42
CA LEU A 351 11.11 -12.22 13.35
C LEU A 351 10.26 -11.12 12.69
N GLY A 352 10.60 -10.72 11.46
CA GLY A 352 9.85 -9.71 10.74
C GLY A 352 8.44 -10.18 10.39
N TYR A 353 8.28 -11.45 9.99
CA TYR A 353 6.97 -12.01 9.71
C TYR A 353 6.07 -12.03 10.96
N VAL A 354 6.61 -12.39 12.13
CA VAL A 354 5.87 -12.35 13.40
C VAL A 354 5.46 -10.91 13.76
N LEU A 355 6.35 -9.93 13.62
CA LEU A 355 6.02 -8.52 13.87
C LEU A 355 4.96 -8.01 12.88
N PHE A 356 5.03 -8.42 11.61
CA PHE A 356 4.03 -8.09 10.60
C PHE A 356 2.65 -8.65 10.99
N VAL A 357 2.57 -9.96 11.27
CA VAL A 357 1.31 -10.61 11.67
C VAL A 357 0.75 -10.02 12.95
N ALA A 358 1.61 -9.72 13.94
CA ALA A 358 1.21 -9.05 15.17
C ALA A 358 0.65 -7.64 14.91
N SER A 359 1.27 -6.86 14.01
CA SER A 359 0.75 -5.55 13.61
C SER A 359 -0.64 -5.65 12.97
N VAL A 360 -0.87 -6.65 12.13
CA VAL A 360 -2.16 -6.88 11.47
C VAL A 360 -3.21 -7.36 12.49
N TYR A 361 -2.84 -8.21 13.42
CA TYR A 361 -3.72 -8.63 14.51
C TYR A 361 -4.17 -7.44 15.36
N LEU A 362 -3.23 -6.61 15.81
CA LEU A 362 -3.52 -5.43 16.62
C LEU A 362 -4.35 -4.40 15.84
N PHE A 363 -4.08 -4.22 14.54
CA PHE A 363 -4.92 -3.42 13.67
C PHE A 363 -6.37 -3.95 13.64
N SER A 364 -6.56 -5.24 13.43
CA SER A 364 -7.89 -5.87 13.39
C SER A 364 -8.63 -5.72 14.72
N ASP A 365 -7.96 -5.97 15.84
CA ASP A 365 -8.52 -5.80 17.19
C ASP A 365 -8.94 -4.35 17.43
N LYS A 366 -8.08 -3.39 17.09
CA LYS A 366 -8.37 -1.97 17.24
C LYS A 366 -9.54 -1.51 16.39
N VAL A 367 -9.63 -1.98 15.13
CA VAL A 367 -10.77 -1.69 14.26
C VAL A 367 -12.06 -2.24 14.83
N LEU A 368 -12.05 -3.47 15.35
CA LEU A 368 -13.20 -4.06 16.03
C LEU A 368 -13.65 -3.24 17.25
N TYR A 369 -12.68 -2.75 18.04
CA TYR A 369 -12.94 -1.85 19.17
C TYR A 369 -13.59 -0.54 18.69
N LEU A 370 -13.04 0.11 17.65
CA LEU A 370 -13.58 1.36 17.09
C LEU A 370 -15.01 1.18 16.53
N ILE A 371 -15.31 0.03 15.93
CA ILE A 371 -16.68 -0.32 15.48
C ILE A 371 -17.61 -0.51 16.67
N ALA A 372 -17.15 -1.20 17.72
CA ALA A 372 -17.97 -1.51 18.89
C ALA A 372 -18.32 -0.24 19.69
N THR A 373 -17.35 0.67 19.83
CA THR A 373 -17.51 1.94 20.56
C THR A 373 -18.11 3.06 19.72
N ARG A 374 -18.32 2.84 18.42
CA ARG A 374 -18.75 3.85 17.44
C ARG A 374 -17.85 5.10 17.42
N SER A 375 -16.56 4.92 17.68
CA SER A 375 -15.58 6.01 17.78
C SER A 375 -15.03 6.47 16.43
N ILE A 376 -15.42 5.81 15.34
CA ILE A 376 -15.07 6.18 13.98
C ILE A 376 -16.32 6.26 13.12
N ASP A 377 -16.34 7.23 12.19
CA ASP A 377 -17.40 7.30 11.20
C ASP A 377 -17.46 6.03 10.36
N ARG A 378 -18.68 5.61 10.01
CA ARG A 378 -18.90 4.34 9.31
C ARG A 378 -18.28 4.32 7.91
N CYS A 379 -18.35 5.46 7.19
CA CYS A 379 -17.75 5.55 5.86
C CYS A 379 -16.24 5.46 5.91
N HIS A 380 -15.60 6.19 6.85
CA HIS A 380 -14.16 6.12 7.06
C HIS A 380 -13.71 4.72 7.51
N CYS A 381 -14.47 4.08 8.39
CA CYS A 381 -14.19 2.71 8.81
C CYS A 381 -14.26 1.72 7.63
N ALA A 382 -15.31 1.83 6.80
CA ALA A 382 -15.47 1.00 5.60
C ALA A 382 -14.35 1.25 4.58
N LEU A 383 -13.92 2.50 4.41
CA LEU A 383 -12.79 2.87 3.55
C LEU A 383 -11.50 2.19 4.03
N ILE A 384 -11.16 2.34 5.31
CA ILE A 384 -9.91 1.82 5.89
C ILE A 384 -9.90 0.28 5.76
N ILE A 385 -10.95 -0.39 6.22
CA ILE A 385 -11.06 -1.85 6.12
C ILE A 385 -11.00 -2.30 4.66
N GLY A 386 -11.80 -1.67 3.80
CA GLY A 386 -11.88 -2.03 2.38
C GLY A 386 -10.53 -1.89 1.68
N PHE A 387 -9.82 -0.80 1.92
CA PHE A 387 -8.49 -0.57 1.34
C PHE A 387 -7.45 -1.58 1.87
N VAL A 388 -7.47 -1.88 3.18
CA VAL A 388 -6.57 -2.87 3.78
C VAL A 388 -6.85 -4.26 3.20
N VAL A 389 -8.11 -4.71 3.16
CA VAL A 389 -8.49 -6.01 2.56
C VAL A 389 -8.07 -6.08 1.09
N LEU A 390 -8.34 -5.01 0.31
CA LEU A 390 -7.94 -4.92 -1.09
C LEU A 390 -6.42 -5.03 -1.25
N SER A 391 -5.65 -4.30 -0.44
CA SER A 391 -4.18 -4.36 -0.45
C SER A 391 -3.67 -5.75 -0.08
N PHE A 392 -4.25 -6.39 0.94
CA PHE A 392 -3.86 -7.73 1.37
C PHE A 392 -4.20 -8.80 0.32
N GLN A 393 -5.36 -8.68 -0.33
CA GLN A 393 -5.73 -9.56 -1.44
C GLN A 393 -4.77 -9.42 -2.62
N THR A 394 -4.42 -8.19 -2.98
CA THR A 394 -3.45 -7.92 -4.06
C THR A 394 -2.08 -8.54 -3.75
N ASN A 395 -1.66 -8.56 -2.49
CA ASN A 395 -0.38 -9.13 -2.07
C ASN A 395 -0.28 -10.67 -2.19
N PHE A 396 -1.36 -11.39 -2.53
CA PHE A 396 -1.24 -12.79 -2.92
C PHE A 396 -0.63 -12.98 -4.32
N THR A 397 -0.78 -12.00 -5.20
CA THR A 397 -0.36 -12.09 -6.60
C THR A 397 0.62 -11.02 -7.03
N GLU A 398 0.83 -10.00 -6.20
CA GLU A 398 1.77 -8.91 -6.43
C GLU A 398 2.54 -8.59 -5.15
N THR A 399 3.71 -7.97 -5.27
CA THR A 399 4.48 -7.53 -4.10
C THR A 399 4.24 -6.04 -3.87
N MET A 400 3.43 -5.71 -2.85
CA MET A 400 3.18 -4.32 -2.44
C MET A 400 3.77 -4.03 -1.06
N PHE A 401 3.78 -5.00 -0.14
CA PHE A 401 4.37 -4.81 1.19
C PHE A 401 5.86 -4.45 1.06
N LEU A 402 6.33 -3.54 1.90
CA LEU A 402 7.71 -3.02 1.93
C LEU A 402 8.17 -2.31 0.63
N ARG A 403 7.27 -2.07 -0.33
CA ARG A 403 7.57 -1.27 -1.53
C ARG A 403 7.43 0.21 -1.22
N SER A 404 8.48 0.80 -0.66
CA SER A 404 8.51 2.16 -0.11
C SER A 404 8.19 3.27 -1.13
N THR A 405 8.43 3.04 -2.40
CA THR A 405 8.13 4.01 -3.46
C THR A 405 6.71 3.89 -3.99
N LEU A 406 6.00 2.78 -3.74
CA LEU A 406 4.64 2.56 -4.21
C LEU A 406 3.62 3.28 -3.31
N PHE A 407 2.87 4.23 -3.85
CA PHE A 407 1.95 5.06 -3.06
C PHE A 407 0.89 4.25 -2.30
N THR A 408 0.36 3.18 -2.89
CA THR A 408 -0.61 2.31 -2.21
C THR A 408 -0.03 1.61 -0.97
N SER A 409 1.26 1.23 -0.99
CA SER A 409 1.95 0.71 0.19
C SER A 409 2.05 1.75 1.30
N VAL A 410 2.38 2.99 0.93
CA VAL A 410 2.48 4.10 1.89
C VAL A 410 1.11 4.47 2.45
N LEU A 411 0.07 4.46 1.62
CA LEU A 411 -1.30 4.70 2.06
C LEU A 411 -1.79 3.58 3.02
N LEU A 412 -1.37 2.34 2.80
CA LEU A 412 -1.63 1.24 3.73
C LEU A 412 -1.04 1.55 5.12
N VAL A 413 0.21 1.99 5.17
CA VAL A 413 0.87 2.42 6.43
C VAL A 413 0.13 3.59 7.07
N ALA A 414 -0.31 4.57 6.28
CA ALA A 414 -1.08 5.71 6.76
C ALA A 414 -2.40 5.26 7.41
N PHE A 415 -3.10 4.28 6.84
CA PHE A 415 -4.33 3.75 7.43
C PHE A 415 -4.09 2.93 8.71
N PHE A 416 -2.96 2.23 8.82
CA PHE A 416 -2.56 1.63 10.09
C PHE A 416 -2.34 2.71 11.16
N PHE A 417 -1.62 3.79 10.85
CA PHE A 417 -1.48 4.93 11.77
C PHE A 417 -2.82 5.59 12.09
N ALA A 418 -3.77 5.65 11.15
CA ALA A 418 -5.09 6.23 11.40
C ALA A 418 -5.86 5.49 12.50
N VAL A 419 -5.72 4.17 12.55
CA VAL A 419 -6.37 3.31 13.53
C VAL A 419 -5.68 3.38 14.90
N CYS A 420 -4.36 3.58 14.94
CA CYS A 420 -3.59 3.73 16.19
C CYS A 420 -3.87 5.03 16.96
N ARG A 421 -4.78 5.91 16.51
CA ARG A 421 -5.11 7.16 17.20
C ARG A 421 -5.76 6.91 18.55
N PRO A 422 -5.52 7.77 19.56
CA PRO A 422 -6.30 7.73 20.79
C PRO A 422 -7.78 8.01 20.47
N VAL A 423 -8.65 7.19 21.01
CA VAL A 423 -10.09 7.45 20.97
C VAL A 423 -10.35 8.65 21.86
N PRO A 424 -11.03 9.71 21.38
CA PRO A 424 -11.47 10.78 22.27
C PRO A 424 -12.27 10.17 23.41
N GLN A 425 -11.80 10.34 24.65
CA GLN A 425 -12.61 9.98 25.81
C GLN A 425 -13.84 10.86 25.76
N GLN A 426 -15.00 10.30 25.42
CA GLN A 426 -16.25 11.00 25.66
C GLN A 426 -16.30 11.28 27.15
N PRO A 427 -16.54 12.54 27.59
CA PRO A 427 -16.79 12.79 28.99
C PRO A 427 -17.94 11.87 29.40
N LEU A 428 -17.71 11.07 30.44
CA LEU A 428 -18.76 10.28 31.07
C LEU A 428 -19.90 11.25 31.35
N GLN A 429 -20.98 11.15 30.57
CA GLN A 429 -22.19 11.89 30.90
C GLN A 429 -22.64 11.42 32.30
N PRO A 430 -22.86 12.37 33.24
CA PRO A 430 -23.25 12.03 34.60
C PRO A 430 -24.57 11.31 34.66
#